data_e6d30a4fc9ca01c844575740408755a9
#
_entry.id   e6d30a4fc9ca01c844575740408755a9
#
_cell.length_a   1.000
_cell.length_b   1.000
_cell.length_c   1.000
_cell.angle_alpha   90.00
_cell.angle_beta   90.00
_cell.angle_gamma   90.00
#
_symmetry.space_group_name_H-M   'P 1'
#
loop_
_entity.id
_entity.type
_entity.pdbx_description
1 polymer ?
#
loop_
_entity_poly.entity_id
_entity_poly.type
_entity_poly.pdbx_seq_one_letter_code
_entity_poly.pdbx_strand_id
1 'polypeptide(L)'
;MPIQVDPYVFSAKFPEQCRLDLCRSRCCRFGVWVDLKEKEEILAHQNLFSHLLRPEAKDPESWFGAVEPDADCPSGHAVETMDTAGACAFFHPDHGCVLQKGAAEAGLHEWEIKPRFCILFPLVVSEGTLTVDEDMKSLWCMKQKNRTHPVAHAVRKEVRYLFGKDAERKFLDASDPRGEEDAQSGKGTGSRWSSAPPPP
;
A
#
# COMPACT_ATOMS: atom_id res chain seq x y z
N MET A 1 3.24 5.60 -16.99
CA MET A 1 4.65 5.26 -17.30
C MET A 1 4.98 3.91 -16.68
N PRO A 2 5.92 3.10 -17.21
CA PRO A 2 6.33 1.87 -16.54
C PRO A 2 7.01 2.22 -15.22
N ILE A 3 6.57 1.59 -14.12
CA ILE A 3 7.17 1.74 -12.80
C ILE A 3 8.52 1.02 -12.82
N GLN A 4 9.59 1.69 -12.41
CA GLN A 4 10.87 1.06 -12.15
C GLN A 4 10.85 0.41 -10.77
N VAL A 5 11.66 -0.62 -10.56
CA VAL A 5 11.78 -1.27 -9.24
C VAL A 5 13.20 -1.07 -8.74
N ASP A 6 13.33 -0.46 -7.57
CA ASP A 6 14.60 -0.32 -6.88
C ASP A 6 15.14 -1.73 -6.53
N PRO A 7 16.38 -2.08 -6.91
CA PRO A 7 16.98 -3.36 -6.54
C PRO A 7 16.96 -3.65 -5.03
N TYR A 8 16.95 -2.61 -4.20
CA TYR A 8 16.84 -2.76 -2.75
C TYR A 8 15.57 -3.48 -2.30
N VAL A 9 14.47 -3.35 -3.04
CA VAL A 9 13.20 -4.06 -2.76
C VAL A 9 13.41 -5.57 -2.70
N PHE A 10 14.30 -6.13 -3.52
CA PHE A 10 14.55 -7.58 -3.57
C PHE A 10 15.44 -8.08 -2.42
N SER A 11 16.27 -7.22 -1.83
CA SER A 11 17.13 -7.54 -0.68
C SER A 11 16.53 -7.10 0.65
N ALA A 12 15.59 -6.16 0.65
CA ALA A 12 14.94 -5.64 1.84
C ALA A 12 14.15 -6.72 2.57
N LYS A 13 14.10 -6.62 3.89
CA LYS A 13 13.37 -7.55 4.75
C LYS A 13 12.23 -6.87 5.49
N PHE A 14 11.18 -7.66 5.76
CA PHE A 14 9.98 -7.27 6.48
C PHE A 14 9.51 -8.44 7.37
N PRO A 15 8.62 -8.29 8.34
CA PRO A 15 7.96 -9.43 8.98
C PRO A 15 7.24 -10.30 7.94
N GLU A 16 7.14 -11.59 8.21
CA GLU A 16 6.46 -12.55 7.31
C GLU A 16 5.08 -12.09 6.84
N GLN A 17 4.38 -11.35 7.69
CA GLN A 17 3.08 -10.75 7.41
C GLN A 17 2.84 -9.53 8.28
N CYS A 18 1.88 -8.69 7.89
CA CYS A 18 1.41 -7.60 8.72
C CYS A 18 0.74 -8.15 10.00
N ARG A 19 1.18 -7.68 11.16
CA ARG A 19 0.72 -8.12 12.48
C ARG A 19 0.01 -6.96 13.19
N LEU A 20 -1.27 -6.77 12.88
CA LEU A 20 -2.09 -5.70 13.46
C LEU A 20 -2.23 -5.81 14.99
N ASP A 21 -2.22 -7.04 15.51
CA ASP A 21 -2.23 -7.34 16.94
C ASP A 21 -0.98 -6.81 17.67
N LEU A 22 0.17 -6.75 16.99
CA LEU A 22 1.43 -6.26 17.55
C LEU A 22 1.66 -4.77 17.31
N CYS A 23 1.34 -4.26 16.11
CA CYS A 23 1.59 -2.88 15.75
C CYS A 23 0.42 -1.95 16.08
N ARG A 24 -0.78 -2.49 16.34
CA ARG A 24 -2.02 -1.74 16.59
C ARG A 24 -2.30 -0.72 15.48
N SER A 25 -2.09 -1.12 14.22
CA SER A 25 -2.32 -0.30 13.02
C SER A 25 -1.64 1.07 13.05
N ARG A 26 -0.44 1.16 13.62
CA ARG A 26 0.24 2.46 13.79
C ARG A 26 0.54 3.17 12.48
N CYS A 27 0.74 2.46 11.37
CA CYS A 27 0.86 3.06 10.04
C CYS A 27 -0.39 3.87 9.66
N CYS A 28 -1.57 3.44 10.06
CA CYS A 28 -2.84 4.14 9.82
C CYS A 28 -2.99 5.45 10.63
N ARG A 29 -2.02 5.82 11.47
CA ARG A 29 -2.10 7.08 12.23
C ARG A 29 -1.51 8.27 11.47
N PHE A 30 -0.71 8.03 10.43
CA PHE A 30 0.03 9.11 9.77
C PHE A 30 -0.69 9.70 8.56
N GLY A 31 -1.84 9.14 8.17
CA GLY A 31 -2.45 9.48 6.90
C GLY A 31 -1.66 8.89 5.72
N VAL A 32 -2.09 9.20 4.51
CA VAL A 32 -1.44 8.77 3.27
C VAL A 32 -1.90 9.66 2.12
N TRP A 33 -1.04 9.85 1.14
CA TRP A 33 -1.42 10.40 -0.14
C TRP A 33 -2.16 9.33 -0.96
N VAL A 34 -3.30 9.67 -1.53
CA VAL A 34 -4.15 8.77 -2.33
C VAL A 34 -4.42 9.38 -3.70
N ASP A 35 -4.58 8.54 -4.71
CA ASP A 35 -5.00 8.98 -6.04
C ASP A 35 -6.37 9.65 -5.97
N LEU A 36 -6.59 10.70 -6.76
CA LEU A 36 -7.86 11.42 -6.77
C LEU A 36 -9.06 10.49 -7.07
N LYS A 37 -8.89 9.47 -7.93
CA LYS A 37 -9.94 8.47 -8.20
C LYS A 37 -10.24 7.59 -7.00
N GLU A 38 -9.21 7.24 -6.21
CA GLU A 38 -9.43 6.49 -4.96
C GLU A 38 -10.23 7.31 -3.94
N LYS A 39 -9.97 8.63 -3.85
CA LYS A 39 -10.82 9.53 -3.06
C LYS A 39 -12.27 9.48 -3.52
N GLU A 40 -12.52 9.62 -4.83
CA GLU A 40 -13.87 9.59 -5.40
C GLU A 40 -14.57 8.26 -5.08
N GLU A 41 -13.85 7.14 -5.18
CA GLU A 41 -14.36 5.81 -4.87
C GLU A 41 -14.66 5.64 -3.38
N ILE A 42 -13.80 6.10 -2.49
CA ILE A 42 -14.05 6.10 -1.04
C ILE A 42 -15.31 6.90 -0.72
N LEU A 43 -15.48 8.08 -1.30
CA LEU A 43 -16.66 8.92 -1.09
C LEU A 43 -17.94 8.26 -1.63
N ALA A 44 -17.87 7.59 -2.78
CA ALA A 44 -19.01 6.86 -3.37
C ALA A 44 -19.47 5.68 -2.50
N HIS A 45 -18.54 5.06 -1.75
CA HIS A 45 -18.78 3.89 -0.91
C HIS A 45 -18.85 4.20 0.60
N GLN A 46 -19.08 5.45 0.98
CA GLN A 46 -19.11 5.86 2.39
C GLN A 46 -20.12 5.08 3.25
N ASN A 47 -21.19 4.58 2.66
CA ASN A 47 -22.20 3.76 3.34
C ASN A 47 -21.61 2.45 3.90
N LEU A 48 -20.49 1.94 3.36
CA LEU A 48 -19.88 0.70 3.81
C LEU A 48 -19.15 0.86 5.16
N PHE A 49 -18.65 2.05 5.48
CA PHE A 49 -17.78 2.27 6.64
C PHE A 49 -18.18 3.41 7.57
N SER A 50 -19.17 4.24 7.22
CA SER A 50 -19.55 5.44 8.02
C SER A 50 -19.93 5.10 9.45
N HIS A 51 -20.51 3.93 9.69
CA HIS A 51 -20.90 3.45 11.01
C HIS A 51 -19.69 3.09 11.90
N LEU A 52 -18.53 2.80 11.29
CA LEU A 52 -17.29 2.45 11.97
C LEU A 52 -16.41 3.67 12.29
N LEU A 53 -16.72 4.84 11.76
CA LEU A 53 -15.92 6.04 11.95
C LEU A 53 -15.97 6.53 13.41
N ARG A 54 -14.84 7.04 13.88
CA ARG A 54 -14.74 7.76 15.15
C ARG A 54 -15.63 9.02 15.11
N PRO A 55 -16.14 9.49 16.25
CA PRO A 55 -16.95 10.71 16.30
C PRO A 55 -16.29 11.92 15.62
N GLU A 56 -14.98 12.07 15.80
CA GLU A 56 -14.18 13.18 15.27
C GLU A 56 -14.00 13.12 13.74
N ALA A 57 -14.27 11.97 13.12
CA ALA A 57 -14.13 11.75 11.69
C ALA A 57 -15.48 11.54 10.97
N LYS A 58 -16.60 11.92 11.60
CA LYS A 58 -17.94 11.73 11.02
C LYS A 58 -18.25 12.69 9.85
N ASP A 59 -17.57 13.82 9.78
CA ASP A 59 -17.75 14.80 8.72
C ASP A 59 -16.90 14.44 7.49
N PRO A 60 -17.50 14.07 6.34
CA PRO A 60 -16.77 13.74 5.12
C PRO A 60 -15.86 14.86 4.60
N GLU A 61 -16.20 16.12 4.84
CA GLU A 61 -15.39 17.27 4.42
C GLU A 61 -14.04 17.31 5.15
N SER A 62 -13.92 16.62 6.29
CA SER A 62 -12.69 16.53 7.06
C SER A 62 -11.77 15.37 6.67
N TRP A 63 -12.16 14.52 5.71
CA TRP A 63 -11.38 13.30 5.41
C TRP A 63 -10.18 13.54 4.53
N PHE A 64 -10.23 14.57 3.67
CA PHE A 64 -9.23 14.79 2.64
C PHE A 64 -8.79 16.26 2.60
N GLY A 65 -7.51 16.45 2.30
CA GLY A 65 -6.92 17.75 2.07
C GLY A 65 -7.15 18.30 0.67
N ALA A 66 -6.30 19.24 0.27
CA ALA A 66 -6.30 19.80 -1.07
C ALA A 66 -5.81 18.79 -2.10
N VAL A 67 -6.28 18.93 -3.35
CA VAL A 67 -5.77 18.14 -4.47
C VAL A 67 -4.49 18.79 -4.98
N GLU A 68 -3.46 17.96 -5.16
CA GLU A 68 -2.15 18.37 -5.65
C GLU A 68 -1.75 17.55 -6.89
N PRO A 69 -0.98 18.10 -7.83
CA PRO A 69 -0.41 17.33 -8.93
C PRO A 69 0.59 16.30 -8.41
N ASP A 70 0.45 15.05 -8.87
CA ASP A 70 1.36 13.96 -8.52
C ASP A 70 1.47 12.97 -9.69
N ALA A 71 2.66 12.87 -10.26
CA ALA A 71 2.93 12.00 -11.41
C ALA A 71 2.96 10.50 -11.04
N ASP A 72 3.11 10.14 -9.77
CA ASP A 72 3.09 8.77 -9.27
C ASP A 72 1.66 8.23 -9.12
N CYS A 73 0.69 9.13 -9.12
CA CYS A 73 -0.73 8.80 -9.13
C CYS A 73 -1.24 8.59 -10.57
N PRO A 74 -2.00 7.51 -10.87
CA PRO A 74 -2.56 7.26 -12.20
C PRO A 74 -3.47 8.34 -12.74
N SER A 75 -4.16 9.10 -11.87
CA SER A 75 -4.95 10.26 -12.27
C SER A 75 -4.10 11.50 -12.56
N GLY A 76 -2.80 11.47 -12.22
CA GLY A 76 -1.91 12.64 -12.23
C GLY A 76 -2.11 13.58 -11.05
N HIS A 77 -2.93 13.21 -10.08
CA HIS A 77 -3.25 14.00 -8.90
C HIS A 77 -3.34 13.14 -7.64
N ALA A 78 -2.89 13.69 -6.54
CA ALA A 78 -3.00 13.10 -5.23
C ALA A 78 -3.78 14.00 -4.26
N VAL A 79 -4.26 13.42 -3.18
CA VAL A 79 -4.87 14.11 -2.06
C VAL A 79 -4.49 13.41 -0.77
N GLU A 80 -4.13 14.17 0.25
CA GLU A 80 -3.79 13.60 1.55
C GLU A 80 -5.04 13.18 2.32
N THR A 81 -5.01 12.00 2.98
CA THR A 81 -6.01 11.68 4.01
C THR A 81 -5.66 12.43 5.28
N MET A 82 -6.62 13.21 5.79
CA MET A 82 -6.39 14.13 6.90
C MET A 82 -6.23 13.42 8.25
N ASP A 83 -5.42 14.02 9.11
CA ASP A 83 -5.40 13.70 10.54
C ASP A 83 -6.63 14.32 11.22
N THR A 84 -7.43 13.47 11.86
CA THR A 84 -8.53 13.88 12.72
C THR A 84 -8.24 13.39 14.13
N ALA A 85 -7.99 14.32 15.07
CA ALA A 85 -7.66 14.03 16.47
C ALA A 85 -6.47 13.06 16.67
N GLY A 86 -5.37 13.26 15.93
CA GLY A 86 -4.10 12.55 16.11
C GLY A 86 -4.01 11.22 15.37
N ALA A 87 -4.89 11.00 14.37
CA ALA A 87 -4.80 9.83 13.49
C ALA A 87 -5.57 10.06 12.18
N CYS A 88 -5.20 9.32 11.12
CA CYS A 88 -5.92 9.29 9.86
C CYS A 88 -7.45 9.21 10.08
N ALA A 89 -8.22 9.96 9.30
CA ALA A 89 -9.69 9.99 9.39
C ALA A 89 -10.31 8.59 9.36
N PHE A 90 -9.71 7.66 8.62
CA PHE A 90 -10.17 6.27 8.48
C PHE A 90 -9.60 5.29 9.51
N PHE A 91 -8.90 5.76 10.53
CA PHE A 91 -8.39 4.91 11.61
C PHE A 91 -9.40 4.79 12.74
N HIS A 92 -9.57 3.57 13.29
CA HIS A 92 -10.32 3.31 14.52
C HIS A 92 -9.46 2.46 15.48
N PRO A 93 -9.41 2.79 16.79
CA PRO A 93 -8.56 2.06 17.75
C PRO A 93 -8.82 0.56 17.82
N ASP A 94 -10.10 0.14 17.71
CA ASP A 94 -10.53 -1.25 17.84
C ASP A 94 -10.58 -1.99 16.50
N HIS A 95 -10.75 -1.25 15.38
CA HIS A 95 -10.97 -1.84 14.06
C HIS A 95 -9.78 -1.68 13.10
N GLY A 96 -8.83 -0.81 13.42
CA GLY A 96 -7.78 -0.44 12.47
C GLY A 96 -8.31 0.46 11.36
N CYS A 97 -8.04 0.11 10.09
CA CYS A 97 -8.57 0.83 8.95
C CYS A 97 -10.05 0.51 8.74
N VAL A 98 -10.94 1.51 8.87
CA VAL A 98 -12.39 1.32 8.69
C VAL A 98 -12.77 1.05 7.23
N LEU A 99 -11.98 1.51 6.26
CA LEU A 99 -12.20 1.18 4.84
C LEU A 99 -12.06 -0.33 4.64
N GLN A 100 -10.97 -0.92 5.16
CA GLN A 100 -10.74 -2.37 5.09
C GLN A 100 -11.82 -3.16 5.85
N LYS A 101 -12.18 -2.71 7.03
CA LYS A 101 -13.19 -3.37 7.88
C LYS A 101 -14.58 -3.30 7.24
N GLY A 102 -14.98 -2.14 6.74
CA GLY A 102 -16.29 -1.93 6.12
C GLY A 102 -16.46 -2.74 4.83
N ALA A 103 -15.45 -2.81 3.98
CA ALA A 103 -15.46 -3.65 2.78
C ALA A 103 -15.64 -5.14 3.16
N ALA A 104 -14.87 -5.64 4.13
CA ALA A 104 -14.98 -7.02 4.60
C ALA A 104 -16.37 -7.34 5.22
N GLU A 105 -16.95 -6.43 5.99
CA GLU A 105 -18.30 -6.60 6.57
C GLU A 105 -19.40 -6.63 5.49
N ALA A 106 -19.19 -5.91 4.39
CA ALA A 106 -20.09 -5.92 3.24
C ALA A 106 -19.90 -7.16 2.33
N GLY A 107 -18.98 -8.08 2.68
CA GLY A 107 -18.68 -9.27 1.87
C GLY A 107 -17.85 -9.00 0.62
N LEU A 108 -17.24 -7.81 0.52
CA LEU A 108 -16.30 -7.44 -0.53
C LEU A 108 -14.87 -7.88 -0.16
N HIS A 109 -13.95 -7.77 -1.12
CA HIS A 109 -12.54 -7.93 -0.80
C HIS A 109 -12.12 -6.86 0.22
N GLU A 110 -11.36 -7.24 1.25
CA GLU A 110 -10.98 -6.32 2.34
C GLU A 110 -10.21 -5.08 1.86
N TRP A 111 -9.64 -5.10 0.67
CA TRP A 111 -8.90 -3.99 0.07
C TRP A 111 -9.67 -3.22 -1.00
N GLU A 112 -10.95 -3.53 -1.21
CA GLU A 112 -11.76 -2.99 -2.32
C GLU A 112 -11.76 -1.47 -2.39
N ILE A 113 -11.90 -0.80 -1.24
CA ILE A 113 -11.91 0.66 -1.12
C ILE A 113 -10.71 1.18 -0.31
N LYS A 114 -9.69 0.33 -0.07
CA LYS A 114 -8.50 0.74 0.66
C LYS A 114 -7.48 1.34 -0.31
N PRO A 115 -6.87 2.51 0.00
CA PRO A 115 -5.87 3.13 -0.87
C PRO A 115 -4.70 2.19 -1.17
N ARG A 116 -4.24 2.18 -2.43
CA ARG A 116 -3.17 1.29 -2.90
C ARG A 116 -1.87 1.47 -2.12
N PHE A 117 -1.51 2.70 -1.73
CA PHE A 117 -0.31 2.94 -0.92
C PHE A 117 -0.43 2.30 0.46
N CYS A 118 -1.63 2.31 1.07
CA CYS A 118 -1.87 1.58 2.32
C CYS A 118 -1.83 0.06 2.14
N ILE A 119 -2.22 -0.46 0.98
CA ILE A 119 -2.15 -1.90 0.65
C ILE A 119 -0.70 -2.31 0.48
N LEU A 120 0.07 -1.56 -0.31
CA LEU A 120 1.46 -1.88 -0.67
C LEU A 120 2.46 -1.72 0.49
N PHE A 121 2.14 -0.96 1.55
CA PHE A 121 3.10 -0.74 2.63
C PHE A 121 3.76 -2.06 3.09
N PRO A 122 5.08 -2.12 3.21
CA PRO A 122 6.06 -1.05 3.25
C PRO A 122 6.63 -0.62 1.89
N LEU A 123 6.06 -1.03 0.77
CA LEU A 123 6.47 -0.52 -0.53
C LEU A 123 5.74 0.79 -0.83
N VAL A 124 6.45 1.68 -1.48
CA VAL A 124 5.95 2.99 -1.93
C VAL A 124 6.45 3.26 -3.36
N VAL A 125 5.64 3.93 -4.16
CA VAL A 125 6.09 4.50 -5.44
C VAL A 125 6.51 5.95 -5.17
N SER A 126 7.72 6.27 -5.54
CA SER A 126 8.28 7.62 -5.44
C SER A 126 9.08 7.93 -6.68
N GLU A 127 8.74 9.03 -7.37
CA GLU A 127 9.37 9.47 -8.62
C GLU A 127 9.40 8.37 -9.70
N GLY A 128 8.29 7.64 -9.84
CA GLY A 128 8.15 6.54 -10.81
C GLY A 128 8.89 5.25 -10.40
N THR A 129 9.44 5.18 -9.20
CA THR A 129 10.20 4.03 -8.72
C THR A 129 9.51 3.36 -7.52
N LEU A 130 9.27 2.06 -7.61
CA LEU A 130 8.81 1.24 -6.48
C LEU A 130 10.00 0.97 -5.57
N THR A 131 9.93 1.43 -4.34
CA THR A 131 10.98 1.26 -3.33
C THR A 131 10.39 0.90 -1.96
N VAL A 132 11.22 0.76 -0.94
CA VAL A 132 10.79 0.53 0.45
C VAL A 132 10.74 1.85 1.19
N ASP A 133 9.62 2.13 1.86
CA ASP A 133 9.48 3.27 2.75
C ASP A 133 10.36 3.08 4.01
N GLU A 134 11.50 3.76 4.03
CA GLU A 134 12.45 3.73 5.17
C GLU A 134 12.17 4.82 6.21
N ASP A 135 11.22 5.71 5.98
CA ASP A 135 10.92 6.82 6.91
C ASP A 135 10.12 6.36 8.13
N MET A 136 9.35 5.29 7.99
CA MET A 136 8.51 4.72 9.06
C MET A 136 9.26 3.85 10.07
N LYS A 137 10.53 4.15 10.38
CA LYS A 137 11.42 3.35 11.27
C LYS A 137 10.88 3.12 12.69
N SER A 138 10.00 3.98 13.16
CA SER A 138 9.37 3.85 14.48
C SER A 138 8.35 2.70 14.57
N LEU A 139 7.83 2.23 13.44
CA LEU A 139 6.86 1.16 13.39
C LEU A 139 7.47 -0.17 13.83
N TRP A 140 6.65 -1.02 14.46
CA TRP A 140 7.07 -2.35 14.90
C TRP A 140 7.64 -3.19 13.74
N CYS A 141 6.97 -3.19 12.59
CA CYS A 141 7.35 -3.94 11.40
C CYS A 141 8.64 -3.42 10.74
N MET A 142 8.98 -2.14 10.94
CA MET A 142 10.18 -1.52 10.38
C MET A 142 11.41 -1.66 11.29
N LYS A 143 11.25 -2.14 12.53
CA LYS A 143 12.39 -2.40 13.43
C LYS A 143 13.21 -3.57 12.92
N GLN A 144 14.54 -3.39 12.82
CA GLN A 144 15.49 -4.38 12.29
C GLN A 144 15.28 -5.80 12.85
N LYS A 145 15.06 -5.94 14.15
CA LYS A 145 14.84 -7.24 14.82
C LYS A 145 13.60 -8.00 14.34
N ASN A 146 12.64 -7.32 13.73
CA ASN A 146 11.38 -7.89 13.25
C ASN A 146 11.41 -8.14 11.72
N ARG A 147 12.41 -7.62 11.02
CA ARG A 147 12.58 -7.72 9.56
C ARG A 147 13.31 -9.04 9.23
N THR A 148 12.58 -10.11 9.09
CA THR A 148 13.14 -11.50 9.00
C THR A 148 12.94 -12.16 7.64
N HIS A 149 11.98 -11.71 6.83
CA HIS A 149 11.63 -12.29 5.53
C HIS A 149 11.85 -11.28 4.42
N PRO A 150 12.16 -11.72 3.17
CA PRO A 150 12.18 -10.82 2.02
C PRO A 150 10.85 -10.07 1.90
N VAL A 151 10.91 -8.76 1.66
CA VAL A 151 9.70 -7.92 1.54
C VAL A 151 8.80 -8.42 0.41
N ALA A 152 9.37 -8.89 -0.70
CA ALA A 152 8.63 -9.44 -1.82
C ALA A 152 7.72 -10.61 -1.42
N HIS A 153 8.17 -11.48 -0.52
CA HIS A 153 7.34 -12.57 0.01
C HIS A 153 6.26 -12.07 0.96
N ALA A 154 6.59 -11.07 1.77
CA ALA A 154 5.66 -10.51 2.76
C ALA A 154 4.46 -9.81 2.10
N VAL A 155 4.68 -9.11 0.97
CA VAL A 155 3.64 -8.32 0.27
C VAL A 155 3.12 -9.00 -1.01
N ARG A 156 3.39 -10.29 -1.20
CA ARG A 156 3.01 -11.01 -2.43
C ARG A 156 1.51 -10.99 -2.72
N LYS A 157 0.67 -11.04 -1.67
CA LYS A 157 -0.79 -11.02 -1.80
C LYS A 157 -1.28 -9.66 -2.29
N GLU A 158 -0.68 -8.60 -1.76
CA GLU A 158 -0.92 -7.22 -2.10
C GLU A 158 -0.52 -6.95 -3.55
N VAL A 159 0.65 -7.39 -3.96
CA VAL A 159 1.12 -7.30 -5.36
C VAL A 159 0.20 -8.09 -6.30
N ARG A 160 -0.22 -9.30 -5.92
CA ARG A 160 -1.20 -10.08 -6.69
C ARG A 160 -2.53 -9.37 -6.85
N TYR A 161 -3.03 -8.77 -5.78
CA TYR A 161 -4.30 -8.05 -5.79
C TYR A 161 -4.26 -6.85 -6.72
N LEU A 162 -3.22 -6.02 -6.60
CA LEU A 162 -3.11 -4.75 -7.33
C LEU A 162 -2.66 -4.92 -8.79
N PHE A 163 -1.82 -5.91 -9.08
CA PHE A 163 -1.13 -6.04 -10.38
C PHE A 163 -1.32 -7.40 -11.06
N GLY A 164 -2.02 -8.33 -10.41
CA GLY A 164 -2.31 -9.65 -10.95
C GLY A 164 -1.24 -10.71 -10.71
N LYS A 165 -1.56 -11.96 -11.06
CA LYS A 165 -0.71 -13.14 -10.82
C LYS A 165 0.64 -13.10 -11.55
N ASP A 166 0.68 -12.54 -12.75
CA ASP A 166 1.92 -12.46 -13.52
C ASP A 166 2.90 -11.46 -12.92
N ALA A 167 2.40 -10.36 -12.37
CA ALA A 167 3.22 -9.39 -11.63
C ALA A 167 3.79 -10.01 -10.35
N GLU A 168 2.96 -10.70 -9.55
CA GLU A 168 3.42 -11.41 -8.37
C GLU A 168 4.54 -12.41 -8.70
N ARG A 169 4.35 -13.24 -9.75
CA ARG A 169 5.38 -14.22 -10.16
C ARG A 169 6.69 -13.54 -10.50
N LYS A 170 6.67 -12.53 -11.37
CA LYS A 170 7.88 -11.78 -11.76
C LYS A 170 8.56 -11.11 -10.55
N PHE A 171 7.77 -10.60 -9.61
CA PHE A 171 8.28 -9.96 -8.41
C PHE A 171 8.97 -10.95 -7.47
N LEU A 172 8.42 -12.17 -7.34
CA LEU A 172 9.02 -13.24 -6.55
C LEU A 172 10.27 -13.81 -7.22
N ASP A 173 10.24 -14.07 -8.53
CA ASP A 173 11.38 -14.58 -9.30
C ASP A 173 12.58 -13.63 -9.20
N ALA A 174 12.35 -12.31 -9.28
CA ALA A 174 13.39 -11.30 -9.15
C ALA A 174 13.97 -11.20 -7.72
N SER A 175 13.25 -11.70 -6.71
CA SER A 175 13.69 -11.70 -5.30
C SER A 175 14.38 -13.00 -4.88
N ASP A 176 14.48 -14.01 -5.76
CA ASP A 176 15.21 -15.26 -5.47
C ASP A 176 16.69 -15.08 -5.78
N PRO A 177 17.58 -15.11 -4.74
CA PRO A 177 19.02 -14.91 -4.94
C PRO A 177 19.67 -15.97 -5.83
N ARG A 178 19.02 -17.11 -6.09
CA ARG A 178 19.51 -18.14 -7.02
C ARG A 178 19.36 -17.77 -8.48
N GLY A 179 18.49 -16.79 -8.80
CA GLY A 179 18.35 -16.26 -10.14
C GLY A 179 19.49 -15.34 -10.60
N GLU A 180 20.32 -14.83 -9.68
CA GLU A 180 21.45 -13.96 -10.01
C GLU A 180 22.68 -14.74 -10.56
N GLU A 181 22.85 -16.01 -10.23
CA GLU A 181 23.95 -16.83 -10.76
C GLU A 181 23.76 -17.16 -12.25
N ASP A 182 22.52 -17.30 -12.72
CA ASP A 182 22.22 -17.55 -14.14
C ASP A 182 22.18 -16.26 -15.00
N ALA A 183 21.93 -15.09 -14.39
CA ALA A 183 21.84 -13.82 -15.10
C ALA A 183 23.21 -13.19 -15.43
N GLN A 184 24.28 -13.58 -14.75
CA GLN A 184 25.64 -13.10 -15.05
C GLN A 184 26.25 -13.75 -16.30
N SER A 185 25.63 -14.79 -16.84
CA SER A 185 26.01 -15.42 -18.12
C SER A 185 25.23 -14.93 -19.35
N GLY A 186 24.18 -14.11 -19.18
CA GLY A 186 23.35 -13.60 -20.26
C GLY A 186 23.03 -12.09 -20.08
N LYS A 187 23.33 -11.31 -21.11
CA LYS A 187 23.12 -9.85 -21.21
C LYS A 187 21.77 -9.39 -20.67
N GLY A 188 21.81 -8.44 -19.74
CA GLY A 188 20.65 -7.92 -19.02
C GLY A 188 19.52 -7.40 -19.93
N THR A 189 18.33 -7.87 -19.66
CA THR A 189 17.08 -7.26 -20.13
C THR A 189 16.37 -6.69 -18.88
N GLY A 190 16.37 -5.37 -18.77
CA GLY A 190 15.64 -4.67 -17.72
C GLY A 190 14.16 -5.04 -17.77
N SER A 191 13.62 -5.54 -16.67
CA SER A 191 12.21 -5.89 -16.56
C SER A 191 11.38 -4.61 -16.47
N ARG A 192 10.58 -4.33 -17.51
CA ARG A 192 9.61 -3.24 -17.51
C ARG A 192 8.28 -3.74 -16.95
N TRP A 193 7.77 -3.05 -15.97
CA TRP A 193 6.42 -3.26 -15.44
C TRP A 193 5.44 -2.33 -16.17
N SER A 194 4.35 -2.85 -16.69
CA SER A 194 3.27 -2.02 -17.26
C SER A 194 2.14 -1.92 -16.24
N SER A 195 1.72 -0.70 -15.96
CA SER A 195 0.50 -0.42 -15.18
C SER A 195 -0.71 -0.72 -16.07
N ALA A 196 -1.25 -1.93 -16.00
CA ALA A 196 -2.58 -2.20 -16.52
C ALA A 196 -3.60 -1.91 -15.40
N PRO A 197 -4.76 -1.28 -15.71
CA PRO A 197 -5.84 -1.13 -14.74
C PRO A 197 -6.39 -2.52 -14.37
N PRO A 198 -6.97 -2.69 -13.17
CA PRO A 198 -7.62 -3.93 -12.79
C PRO A 198 -8.78 -4.25 -13.77
N PRO A 199 -9.07 -5.53 -14.01
CA PRO A 199 -10.22 -5.92 -14.81
C PRO A 199 -11.52 -5.52 -14.11
N PRO A 200 -12.61 -5.32 -14.88
CA PRO A 200 -13.92 -4.93 -14.37
C PRO A 200 -14.51 -5.98 -13.43
#